data_7196463e57153ad499e2c4ac84fae3d9
#
_entry.id   7196463e57153ad499e2c4ac84fae3d9
#
_cell.length_a   1.000
_cell.length_b   1.000
_cell.length_c   1.000
_cell.angle_alpha   90.00
_cell.angle_beta   90.00
_cell.angle_gamma   90.00
#
_symmetry.space_group_name_H-M   'P 1'
#
loop_
_entity.id
_entity.type
_entity.pdbx_description
1 polymer ?
#
loop_
_entity_poly.entity_id
_entity_poly.type
_entity_poly.pdbx_seq_one_letter_code
_entity_poly.pdbx_strand_id
1 'polypeptide(L)'
;YPSGDVHIGHWFQYTGADAHARLKRMQGYNVMHPMGFDSFGLPAENAAIASNIHPRVYTEKNIVNMRRQFRAMGTSYDWDRELATHTPDYYRWNQYLFLKLYEAGLAYRSRGFANWCPSCQTTVANEQVLDGACERCGTVITRREMDQWFFRITAYAEELLQMDDIDWPNKIKVMQTNWIGRSKGVDFQFDISE
;
A
#
# COMPACT_ATOMS: atom_id res chain seq x y z
N TYR A 1 -8.19 -2.40 6.20
CA TYR A 1 -9.18 -3.02 5.28
C TYR A 1 -10.52 -3.20 5.98
N PRO A 2 -11.66 -2.94 5.29
CA PRO A 2 -12.98 -3.18 5.85
C PRO A 2 -13.35 -4.67 5.77
N SER A 3 -12.65 -5.48 6.55
CA SER A 3 -12.87 -6.94 6.62
C SER A 3 -13.48 -7.42 7.94
N GLY A 4 -13.84 -6.50 8.83
CA GLY A 4 -14.42 -6.80 10.14
C GLY A 4 -14.73 -5.55 10.95
N ASP A 5 -14.82 -5.74 12.28
CA ASP A 5 -15.10 -4.66 13.21
C ASP A 5 -13.88 -3.77 13.48
N VAL A 6 -14.13 -2.55 13.92
CA VAL A 6 -13.10 -1.65 14.46
C VAL A 6 -12.58 -2.23 15.77
N HIS A 7 -11.25 -2.30 15.91
CA HIS A 7 -10.58 -2.82 17.10
C HIS A 7 -9.76 -1.73 17.80
N ILE A 8 -9.18 -2.05 18.95
CA ILE A 8 -8.45 -1.09 19.79
C ILE A 8 -7.29 -0.40 19.07
N GLY A 9 -6.65 -1.06 18.09
CA GLY A 9 -5.61 -0.44 17.26
C GLY A 9 -6.14 0.73 16.43
N HIS A 10 -7.36 0.62 15.90
CA HIS A 10 -8.01 1.74 15.22
C HIS A 10 -8.29 2.89 16.21
N TRP A 11 -8.77 2.59 17.42
CA TRP A 11 -8.95 3.60 18.46
C TRP A 11 -7.66 4.37 18.74
N PHE A 12 -6.59 3.65 18.99
CA PHE A 12 -5.29 4.25 19.27
C PHE A 12 -4.80 5.16 18.16
N GLN A 13 -4.91 4.70 16.91
CA GLN A 13 -4.42 5.45 15.74
C GLN A 13 -5.27 6.68 15.43
N TYR A 14 -6.60 6.54 15.43
CA TYR A 14 -7.50 7.59 14.95
C TYR A 14 -7.84 8.63 16.02
N THR A 15 -7.83 8.28 17.29
CA THR A 15 -8.17 9.23 18.39
C THR A 15 -7.18 10.39 18.47
N GLY A 16 -5.90 10.13 18.30
CA GLY A 16 -4.87 11.18 18.33
C GLY A 16 -5.04 12.21 17.21
N ALA A 17 -5.29 11.74 15.98
CA ALA A 17 -5.54 12.59 14.83
C ALA A 17 -6.84 13.40 14.99
N ASP A 18 -7.90 12.78 15.52
CA ASP A 18 -9.18 13.45 15.78
C ASP A 18 -9.06 14.53 16.86
N ALA A 19 -8.33 14.25 17.93
CA ALA A 19 -8.05 15.25 18.98
C ALA A 19 -7.29 16.47 18.41
N HIS A 20 -6.31 16.25 17.56
CA HIS A 20 -5.59 17.33 16.87
C HIS A 20 -6.52 18.15 15.95
N ALA A 21 -7.35 17.48 15.15
CA ALA A 21 -8.30 18.12 14.27
C ALA A 21 -9.29 19.01 15.06
N ARG A 22 -9.79 18.53 16.21
CA ARG A 22 -10.66 19.29 17.11
C ARG A 22 -9.95 20.51 17.67
N LEU A 23 -8.70 20.35 18.15
CA LEU A 23 -7.91 21.47 18.65
C LEU A 23 -7.77 22.56 17.57
N LYS A 24 -7.45 22.18 16.35
CA LYS A 24 -7.30 23.13 15.24
C LYS A 24 -8.60 23.86 14.91
N ARG A 25 -9.73 23.17 14.93
CA ARG A 25 -11.06 23.82 14.77
C ARG A 25 -11.33 24.82 15.89
N MET A 26 -11.02 24.45 17.15
CA MET A 26 -11.17 25.36 18.31
C MET A 26 -10.27 26.60 18.20
N GLN A 27 -9.13 26.50 17.51
CA GLN A 27 -8.22 27.59 17.22
C GLN A 27 -8.65 28.43 15.99
N GLY A 28 -9.79 28.12 15.37
CA GLY A 28 -10.33 28.85 14.22
C GLY A 28 -9.79 28.44 12.85
N TYR A 29 -9.05 27.34 12.76
CA TYR A 29 -8.60 26.81 11.47
C TYR A 29 -9.75 26.12 10.70
N ASN A 30 -9.72 26.25 9.37
CA ASN A 30 -10.53 25.43 8.49
C ASN A 30 -9.85 24.07 8.33
N VAL A 31 -10.43 23.02 8.93
CA VAL A 31 -9.81 21.69 9.03
C VAL A 31 -10.54 20.71 8.13
N MET A 32 -9.84 20.20 7.12
CA MET A 32 -10.28 19.06 6.31
C MET A 32 -9.76 17.76 6.94
N HIS A 33 -10.66 16.96 7.49
CA HIS A 33 -10.34 15.69 8.17
C HIS A 33 -11.32 14.59 7.72
N PRO A 34 -11.19 14.10 6.47
CA PRO A 34 -12.07 13.06 5.93
C PRO A 34 -11.72 11.67 6.45
N MET A 35 -12.65 10.72 6.29
CA MET A 35 -12.41 9.29 6.43
C MET A 35 -12.22 8.65 5.05
N GLY A 36 -11.20 7.80 4.91
CA GLY A 36 -10.98 6.97 3.73
C GLY A 36 -10.95 5.49 4.10
N PHE A 37 -11.71 4.67 3.35
CA PHE A 37 -11.67 3.22 3.47
C PHE A 37 -10.75 2.63 2.41
N ASP A 38 -9.64 2.03 2.83
CA ASP A 38 -8.79 1.23 1.96
C ASP A 38 -9.45 -0.12 1.73
N SER A 39 -10.22 -0.20 0.67
CA SER A 39 -11.22 -1.25 0.44
C SER A 39 -11.03 -1.98 -0.89
N PHE A 40 -9.89 -1.76 -1.56
CA PHE A 40 -9.55 -2.39 -2.83
C PHE A 40 -8.38 -3.36 -2.63
N GLY A 41 -8.54 -4.62 -3.05
CA GLY A 41 -7.45 -5.58 -3.06
C GLY A 41 -7.74 -6.93 -2.38
N LEU A 42 -6.73 -7.79 -2.41
CA LEU A 42 -6.78 -9.19 -2.00
C LEU A 42 -7.28 -9.47 -0.57
N PRO A 43 -6.95 -8.68 0.47
CA PRO A 43 -7.46 -8.99 1.81
C PRO A 43 -8.99 -8.98 1.90
N ALA A 44 -9.63 -8.00 1.24
CA ALA A 44 -11.09 -7.93 1.19
C ALA A 44 -11.67 -9.06 0.31
N GLU A 45 -11.02 -9.38 -0.81
CA GLU A 45 -11.43 -10.49 -1.69
C GLU A 45 -11.32 -11.84 -0.98
N ASN A 46 -10.21 -12.12 -0.30
CA ASN A 46 -10.02 -13.39 0.43
C ASN A 46 -11.05 -13.56 1.55
N ALA A 47 -11.35 -12.50 2.29
CA ALA A 47 -12.38 -12.52 3.32
C ALA A 47 -13.78 -12.78 2.73
N ALA A 48 -14.07 -12.19 1.57
CA ALA A 48 -15.32 -12.41 0.85
C ALA A 48 -15.44 -13.84 0.33
N ILE A 49 -14.36 -14.40 -0.23
CA ILE A 49 -14.29 -15.79 -0.69
C ILE A 49 -14.53 -16.75 0.49
N ALA A 50 -13.82 -16.56 1.61
CA ALA A 50 -13.98 -17.38 2.81
C ALA A 50 -15.42 -17.31 3.37
N SER A 51 -16.12 -16.21 3.17
CA SER A 51 -17.51 -16.00 3.59
C SER A 51 -18.54 -16.42 2.53
N ASN A 52 -18.09 -16.86 1.34
CA ASN A 52 -18.92 -17.17 0.18
C ASN A 52 -19.88 -16.03 -0.21
N ILE A 53 -19.38 -14.80 -0.17
CA ILE A 53 -20.11 -13.57 -0.49
C ILE A 53 -19.35 -12.84 -1.59
N HIS A 54 -20.05 -12.18 -2.50
CA HIS A 54 -19.39 -11.35 -3.52
C HIS A 54 -18.54 -10.24 -2.87
N PRO A 55 -17.27 -10.02 -3.26
CA PRO A 55 -16.36 -9.07 -2.62
C PRO A 55 -16.94 -7.66 -2.43
N ARG A 56 -17.61 -7.14 -3.44
CA ARG A 56 -18.26 -5.83 -3.35
C ARG A 56 -19.30 -5.77 -2.22
N VAL A 57 -20.18 -6.76 -2.16
CA VAL A 57 -21.25 -6.81 -1.15
C VAL A 57 -20.66 -6.94 0.25
N TYR A 58 -19.65 -7.79 0.41
CA TYR A 58 -18.93 -7.96 1.66
C TYR A 58 -18.27 -6.66 2.13
N THR A 59 -17.53 -6.00 1.23
CA THR A 59 -16.80 -4.77 1.51
C THR A 59 -17.74 -3.62 1.87
N GLU A 60 -18.79 -3.39 1.08
CA GLU A 60 -19.77 -2.32 1.32
C GLU A 60 -20.49 -2.53 2.66
N LYS A 61 -20.87 -3.76 3.02
CA LYS A 61 -21.45 -4.10 4.31
C LYS A 61 -20.52 -3.75 5.48
N ASN A 62 -19.24 -4.09 5.36
CA ASN A 62 -18.25 -3.79 6.39
C ASN A 62 -17.98 -2.29 6.52
N ILE A 63 -17.93 -1.54 5.41
CA ILE A 63 -17.80 -0.07 5.43
C ILE A 63 -18.96 0.56 6.20
N VAL A 64 -20.19 0.14 5.94
CA VAL A 64 -21.37 0.63 6.69
C VAL A 64 -21.23 0.38 8.18
N ASN A 65 -20.78 -0.83 8.57
CA ASN A 65 -20.58 -1.17 9.97
C ASN A 65 -19.45 -0.36 10.62
N MET A 66 -18.28 -0.27 9.97
CA MET A 66 -17.14 0.52 10.48
C MET A 66 -17.50 2.01 10.61
N ARG A 67 -18.20 2.58 9.63
CA ARG A 67 -18.70 3.97 9.70
C ARG A 67 -19.59 4.18 10.94
N ARG A 68 -20.50 3.23 11.21
CA ARG A 68 -21.34 3.26 12.42
C ARG A 68 -20.50 3.24 13.69
N GLN A 69 -19.48 2.38 13.74
CA GLN A 69 -18.58 2.26 14.89
C GLN A 69 -17.75 3.52 15.10
N PHE A 70 -17.14 4.10 14.03
CA PHE A 70 -16.42 5.37 14.13
C PHE A 70 -17.32 6.53 14.60
N ARG A 71 -18.55 6.59 14.13
CA ARG A 71 -19.52 7.58 14.63
C ARG A 71 -19.87 7.36 16.09
N ALA A 72 -19.99 6.12 16.54
CA ALA A 72 -20.22 5.79 17.94
C ALA A 72 -19.02 6.13 18.84
N MET A 73 -17.78 6.09 18.29
CA MET A 73 -16.59 6.61 18.97
C MET A 73 -16.60 8.13 19.14
N GLY A 74 -17.49 8.84 18.46
CA GLY A 74 -17.59 10.30 18.49
C GLY A 74 -16.53 11.00 17.64
N THR A 75 -15.94 10.34 16.66
CA THR A 75 -14.94 10.95 15.76
C THR A 75 -15.54 12.09 14.95
N SER A 76 -14.74 13.15 14.75
CA SER A 76 -15.16 14.40 14.11
C SER A 76 -14.76 14.49 12.63
N TYR A 77 -14.86 13.36 11.92
CA TYR A 77 -14.54 13.33 10.48
C TYR A 77 -15.53 14.14 9.65
N ASP A 78 -15.04 14.66 8.54
CA ASP A 78 -15.85 15.24 7.47
C ASP A 78 -16.42 14.11 6.60
N TRP A 79 -17.54 13.57 7.04
CA TRP A 79 -18.21 12.42 6.43
C TRP A 79 -18.74 12.72 5.02
N ASP A 80 -18.95 13.98 4.67
CA ASP A 80 -19.36 14.37 3.32
C ASP A 80 -18.21 14.23 2.30
N ARG A 81 -16.97 14.16 2.80
CA ARG A 81 -15.77 13.87 2.02
C ARG A 81 -15.24 12.45 2.21
N GLU A 82 -16.08 11.56 2.70
CA GLU A 82 -15.72 10.14 2.80
C GLU A 82 -15.38 9.57 1.43
N LEU A 83 -14.36 8.73 1.36
CA LEU A 83 -13.97 8.02 0.15
C LEU A 83 -13.73 6.54 0.40
N ALA A 84 -13.82 5.73 -0.67
CA ALA A 84 -13.49 4.31 -0.64
C ALA A 84 -12.70 3.93 -1.90
N THR A 85 -11.57 3.29 -1.72
CA THR A 85 -10.60 3.04 -2.81
C THR A 85 -11.12 2.09 -3.89
N HIS A 86 -12.15 1.28 -3.61
CA HIS A 86 -12.76 0.35 -4.55
C HIS A 86 -13.82 0.98 -5.48
N THR A 87 -14.14 2.26 -5.29
CA THR A 87 -15.13 2.93 -6.13
C THR A 87 -14.50 3.51 -7.40
N PRO A 88 -15.23 3.54 -8.55
CA PRO A 88 -14.73 4.11 -9.80
C PRO A 88 -14.25 5.56 -9.65
N ASP A 89 -14.91 6.36 -8.82
CA ASP A 89 -14.54 7.76 -8.56
C ASP A 89 -13.16 7.89 -7.96
N TYR A 90 -12.71 6.90 -7.21
CA TYR A 90 -11.38 6.85 -6.66
C TYR A 90 -10.38 6.16 -7.61
N TYR A 91 -10.62 4.91 -8.01
CA TYR A 91 -9.59 4.15 -8.73
C TYR A 91 -9.31 4.66 -10.15
N ARG A 92 -10.19 5.47 -10.75
CA ARG A 92 -9.89 6.17 -12.01
C ARG A 92 -8.61 7.01 -11.93
N TRP A 93 -8.28 7.53 -10.75
CA TRP A 93 -7.06 8.30 -10.53
C TRP A 93 -5.82 7.42 -10.51
N ASN A 94 -5.92 6.19 -9.99
CA ASN A 94 -4.85 5.20 -10.09
C ASN A 94 -4.59 4.83 -11.56
N GLN A 95 -5.66 4.65 -12.33
CA GLN A 95 -5.56 4.40 -13.77
C GLN A 95 -4.91 5.59 -14.51
N TYR A 96 -5.30 6.80 -14.16
CA TYR A 96 -4.71 8.02 -14.73
C TYR A 96 -3.21 8.11 -14.42
N LEU A 97 -2.81 7.90 -13.17
CA LEU A 97 -1.40 7.90 -12.76
C LEU A 97 -0.61 6.81 -13.46
N PHE A 98 -1.17 5.61 -13.61
CA PHE A 98 -0.53 4.53 -14.36
C PHE A 98 -0.27 4.94 -15.82
N LEU A 99 -1.25 5.55 -16.48
CA LEU A 99 -1.09 6.04 -17.85
C LEU A 99 0.00 7.12 -17.95
N LYS A 100 0.08 8.02 -16.97
CA LYS A 100 1.16 9.02 -16.93
C LYS A 100 2.53 8.41 -16.74
N LEU A 101 2.67 7.39 -15.90
CA LEU A 101 3.92 6.64 -15.74
C LEU A 101 4.28 5.87 -17.03
N TYR A 102 3.28 5.33 -17.72
CA TYR A 102 3.49 4.65 -19.00
C TYR A 102 3.94 5.62 -20.11
N GLU A 103 3.26 6.75 -20.25
CA GLU A 103 3.63 7.83 -21.19
C GLU A 103 5.07 8.35 -20.93
N ALA A 104 5.50 8.41 -19.67
CA ALA A 104 6.85 8.80 -19.29
C ALA A 104 7.90 7.67 -19.44
N GLY A 105 7.51 6.47 -19.91
CA GLY A 105 8.41 5.30 -20.00
C GLY A 105 8.81 4.70 -18.67
N LEU A 106 8.16 5.09 -17.57
CA LEU A 106 8.41 4.60 -16.22
C LEU A 106 7.63 3.31 -15.90
N ALA A 107 6.54 3.05 -16.61
CA ALA A 107 5.84 1.77 -16.58
C ALA A 107 6.07 1.04 -17.91
N TYR A 108 6.37 -0.25 -17.84
CA TYR A 108 6.63 -1.06 -19.02
C TYR A 108 6.18 -2.51 -18.79
N ARG A 109 5.88 -3.20 -19.88
CA ARG A 109 5.53 -4.62 -19.85
C ARG A 109 6.74 -5.46 -20.23
N SER A 110 7.01 -6.49 -19.46
CA SER A 110 8.09 -7.43 -19.73
C SER A 110 7.74 -8.81 -19.20
N ARG A 111 8.36 -9.82 -19.78
CA ARG A 111 8.33 -11.17 -19.27
C ARG A 111 9.39 -11.32 -18.17
N GLY A 112 9.00 -11.87 -17.04
CA GLY A 112 9.90 -12.03 -15.92
C GLY A 112 9.37 -13.01 -14.88
N PHE A 113 10.23 -13.36 -13.94
CA PHE A 113 9.85 -14.24 -12.84
C PHE A 113 9.11 -13.47 -11.74
N ALA A 114 7.97 -14.01 -11.34
CA ALA A 114 7.22 -13.55 -10.18
C ALA A 114 7.18 -14.62 -9.10
N ASN A 115 7.11 -14.17 -7.87
CA ASN A 115 6.78 -15.06 -6.76
C ASN A 115 5.29 -15.40 -6.85
N TRP A 116 4.98 -16.67 -6.98
CA TRP A 116 3.62 -17.17 -7.12
C TRP A 116 3.22 -17.97 -5.89
N CYS A 117 2.12 -17.59 -5.25
CA CYS A 117 1.52 -18.39 -4.19
C CYS A 117 0.46 -19.31 -4.78
N PRO A 118 0.67 -20.65 -4.79
CA PRO A 118 -0.29 -21.58 -5.38
C PRO A 118 -1.60 -21.70 -4.57
N SER A 119 -1.57 -21.42 -3.27
CA SER A 119 -2.76 -21.41 -2.42
C SER A 119 -3.61 -20.15 -2.63
N CYS A 120 -2.99 -18.96 -2.62
CA CYS A 120 -3.69 -17.70 -2.86
C CYS A 120 -3.98 -17.45 -4.33
N GLN A 121 -3.41 -18.25 -5.25
CA GLN A 121 -3.51 -18.13 -6.71
C GLN A 121 -3.19 -16.71 -7.22
N THR A 122 -2.15 -16.11 -6.67
CA THR A 122 -1.73 -14.75 -7.00
C THR A 122 -0.22 -14.58 -6.91
N THR A 123 0.28 -13.50 -7.51
CA THR A 123 1.65 -13.04 -7.30
C THR A 123 1.77 -12.33 -5.96
N VAL A 124 2.94 -12.46 -5.32
CA VAL A 124 3.28 -11.79 -4.06
C VAL A 124 4.57 -10.99 -4.22
N ALA A 125 4.63 -9.83 -3.59
CA ALA A 125 5.83 -9.01 -3.59
C ALA A 125 6.98 -9.69 -2.82
N ASN A 126 8.22 -9.29 -3.08
CA ASN A 126 9.38 -9.87 -2.39
C ASN A 126 9.29 -9.71 -0.87
N GLU A 127 8.78 -8.55 -0.41
CA GLU A 127 8.59 -8.20 0.99
C GLU A 127 7.55 -9.08 1.69
N GLN A 128 6.69 -9.75 0.92
CA GLN A 128 5.63 -10.65 1.39
C GLN A 128 6.03 -12.12 1.35
N VAL A 129 7.30 -12.39 1.06
CA VAL A 129 7.87 -13.73 1.11
C VAL A 129 8.73 -13.84 2.36
N LEU A 130 8.26 -14.56 3.35
CA LEU A 130 8.96 -14.80 4.62
C LEU A 130 9.47 -16.25 4.63
N ASP A 131 10.78 -16.42 4.75
CA ASP A 131 11.45 -17.75 4.77
C ASP A 131 11.01 -18.66 3.59
N GLY A 132 10.84 -18.07 2.40
CA GLY A 132 10.41 -18.80 1.20
C GLY A 132 8.91 -19.13 1.15
N ALA A 133 8.12 -18.65 2.11
CA ALA A 133 6.69 -18.87 2.21
C ALA A 133 5.88 -17.57 2.09
N CYS A 134 4.63 -17.69 1.68
CA CYS A 134 3.69 -16.58 1.62
C CYS A 134 3.34 -16.08 3.03
N GLU A 135 3.56 -14.81 3.33
CA GLU A 135 3.25 -14.20 4.64
C GLU A 135 1.79 -14.37 5.08
N ARG A 136 0.87 -14.55 4.10
CA ARG A 136 -0.58 -14.62 4.35
C ARG A 136 -1.07 -16.02 4.70
N CYS A 137 -0.58 -17.04 3.98
CA CYS A 137 -1.11 -18.39 4.11
C CYS A 137 -0.05 -19.44 4.47
N GLY A 138 1.23 -19.06 4.59
CA GLY A 138 2.33 -19.98 4.93
C GLY A 138 2.71 -20.97 3.82
N THR A 139 2.07 -20.91 2.65
CA THR A 139 2.39 -21.82 1.55
C THR A 139 3.71 -21.46 0.89
N VAL A 140 4.53 -22.47 0.60
CA VAL A 140 5.81 -22.28 -0.10
C VAL A 140 5.58 -21.61 -1.45
N ILE A 141 6.34 -20.54 -1.69
CA ILE A 141 6.29 -19.77 -2.93
C ILE A 141 7.01 -20.51 -4.06
N THR A 142 6.41 -20.47 -5.25
CA THR A 142 7.03 -20.93 -6.48
C THR A 142 7.38 -19.76 -7.39
N ARG A 143 8.48 -19.86 -8.13
CA ARG A 143 8.81 -18.87 -9.15
C ARG A 143 8.11 -19.23 -10.45
N ARG A 144 7.35 -18.28 -10.98
CA ARG A 144 6.60 -18.46 -12.23
C ARG A 144 6.98 -17.38 -13.23
N GLU A 145 7.36 -17.77 -14.43
CA GLU A 145 7.58 -16.84 -15.52
C GLU A 145 6.24 -16.39 -16.12
N MET A 146 6.04 -15.11 -16.21
CA MET A 146 4.81 -14.53 -16.74
C MET A 146 5.01 -13.10 -17.26
N ASP A 147 4.14 -12.67 -18.16
CA ASP A 147 4.10 -11.29 -18.62
C ASP A 147 3.52 -10.40 -17.53
N GLN A 148 4.25 -9.36 -17.15
CA GLN A 148 3.88 -8.46 -16.07
C GLN A 148 4.17 -7.00 -16.43
N TRP A 149 3.52 -6.11 -15.70
CA TRP A 149 3.87 -4.71 -15.65
C TRP A 149 4.95 -4.46 -14.61
N PHE A 150 5.92 -3.65 -14.97
CA PHE A 150 7.01 -3.23 -14.11
C PHE A 150 7.07 -1.70 -14.08
N PHE A 151 7.51 -1.16 -12.95
CA PHE A 151 7.91 0.23 -12.82
C PHE A 151 9.44 0.34 -12.77
N ARG A 152 9.99 1.37 -13.41
CA ARG A 152 11.43 1.68 -13.33
C ARG A 152 11.75 2.39 -12.02
N ILE A 153 11.55 1.73 -10.89
CA ILE A 153 11.71 2.32 -9.55
C ILE A 153 13.13 2.82 -9.29
N THR A 154 14.15 2.24 -9.95
CA THR A 154 15.55 2.63 -9.81
C THR A 154 15.93 3.86 -10.64
N ALA A 155 15.05 4.36 -11.51
CA ALA A 155 15.34 5.52 -12.36
C ALA A 155 15.65 6.79 -11.55
N TYR A 156 15.11 6.91 -10.35
CA TYR A 156 15.29 8.03 -9.43
C TYR A 156 16.10 7.68 -8.18
N ALA A 157 16.76 6.52 -8.13
CA ALA A 157 17.45 6.04 -6.94
C ALA A 157 18.51 7.02 -6.43
N GLU A 158 19.31 7.60 -7.32
CA GLU A 158 20.33 8.58 -6.96
C GLU A 158 19.73 9.90 -6.50
N GLU A 159 18.65 10.36 -7.14
CA GLU A 159 17.93 11.58 -6.77
C GLU A 159 17.27 11.43 -5.38
N LEU A 160 16.72 10.27 -5.09
CA LEU A 160 16.08 9.96 -3.80
C LEU A 160 17.06 9.93 -2.61
N LEU A 161 18.37 9.88 -2.85
CA LEU A 161 19.40 10.00 -1.82
C LEU A 161 19.71 11.47 -1.47
N GLN A 162 19.26 12.43 -2.29
CA GLN A 162 19.47 13.86 -2.09
C GLN A 162 18.34 14.42 -1.23
N MET A 163 18.56 14.48 0.08
CA MET A 163 17.53 14.87 1.06
C MET A 163 17.90 16.17 1.81
N ASP A 164 18.87 16.94 1.30
CA ASP A 164 19.38 18.11 2.01
C ASP A 164 18.34 19.25 2.10
N ASP A 165 17.52 19.38 1.07
CA ASP A 165 16.45 20.37 0.98
C ASP A 165 15.14 19.96 1.67
N ILE A 166 15.11 18.77 2.29
CA ILE A 166 13.92 18.25 2.96
C ILE A 166 14.10 18.34 4.48
N ASP A 167 13.20 19.07 5.13
CA ASP A 167 13.16 19.17 6.61
C ASP A 167 12.57 17.90 7.24
N TRP A 168 13.29 16.80 7.12
CA TRP A 168 12.97 15.55 7.76
C TRP A 168 13.87 15.27 8.96
N PRO A 169 13.32 14.61 10.02
CA PRO A 169 14.14 14.12 11.12
C PRO A 169 15.22 13.15 10.60
N ASN A 170 16.43 13.22 11.17
CA ASN A 170 17.57 12.37 10.76
C ASN A 170 17.23 10.89 10.72
N LYS A 171 16.41 10.41 11.66
CA LYS A 171 15.94 9.02 11.68
C LYS A 171 15.24 8.63 10.36
N ILE A 172 14.41 9.51 9.82
CA ILE A 172 13.70 9.25 8.57
C ILE A 172 14.68 9.27 7.39
N LYS A 173 15.60 10.24 7.33
CA LYS A 173 16.63 10.28 6.28
C LYS A 173 17.47 8.99 6.25
N VAL A 174 17.90 8.50 7.41
CA VAL A 174 18.64 7.23 7.53
C VAL A 174 17.79 6.04 7.06
N MET A 175 16.52 5.98 7.44
CA MET A 175 15.62 4.90 7.00
C MET A 175 15.46 4.90 5.47
N GLN A 176 15.28 6.06 4.84
CA GLN A 176 15.16 6.16 3.38
C GLN A 176 16.48 5.79 2.67
N THR A 177 17.61 6.25 3.16
CA THR A 177 18.93 5.88 2.62
C THR A 177 19.15 4.36 2.67
N ASN A 178 18.84 3.74 3.80
CA ASN A 178 18.97 2.28 3.96
C ASN A 178 18.00 1.52 3.05
N TRP A 179 16.81 2.04 2.82
CA TRP A 179 15.84 1.44 1.91
C TRP A 179 16.31 1.46 0.45
N ILE A 180 16.91 2.57 0.00
CA ILE A 180 17.52 2.66 -1.33
C ILE A 180 18.69 1.68 -1.47
N GLY A 181 19.50 1.50 -0.41
CA GLY A 181 20.49 0.44 -0.31
C GLY A 181 21.63 0.55 -1.34
N ARG A 182 22.15 1.78 -1.59
CA ARG A 182 23.26 1.98 -2.51
C ARG A 182 24.49 1.20 -2.06
N SER A 183 24.98 0.31 -2.94
CA SER A 183 26.25 -0.41 -2.75
C SER A 183 27.19 -0.17 -3.95
N LYS A 184 28.48 -0.28 -3.71
CA LYS A 184 29.52 -0.24 -4.74
C LYS A 184 30.28 -1.56 -4.72
N GLY A 185 30.42 -2.18 -5.89
CA GLY A 185 31.20 -3.38 -6.08
C GLY A 185 32.31 -3.14 -7.10
N VAL A 186 33.20 -4.10 -7.22
CA VAL A 186 34.27 -4.13 -8.25
C VAL A 186 34.20 -5.48 -8.92
N ASP A 187 34.12 -5.49 -10.24
CA ASP A 187 34.23 -6.69 -11.05
C ASP A 187 35.69 -6.91 -11.48
N PHE A 188 36.19 -8.13 -11.30
CA PHE A 188 37.49 -8.54 -11.73
C PHE A 188 37.37 -9.66 -12.78
N GLN A 189 38.16 -9.54 -13.83
CA GLN A 189 38.29 -10.60 -14.80
C GLN A 189 39.67 -11.29 -14.61
N PHE A 190 39.67 -12.61 -14.60
CA PHE A 190 40.86 -13.42 -14.57
C PHE A 190 40.91 -14.29 -15.81
N ASP A 191 42.07 -14.31 -16.50
CA ASP A 191 42.31 -15.27 -17.57
C ASP A 191 42.53 -16.65 -16.95
N ILE A 192 41.85 -17.65 -17.48
CA ILE A 192 42.07 -19.06 -17.12
C ILE A 192 43.11 -19.59 -18.09
N SER A 193 44.31 -19.88 -17.61
CA SER A 193 45.29 -20.63 -18.39
C SER A 193 44.95 -22.12 -18.36
N GLU A 194 44.89 -22.75 -19.55
CA GLU A 194 44.75 -24.19 -19.69
C GLU A 194 45.97 -24.93 -19.15
#